data_77e5ec00666bb9e2269c7c0d558b9c6b
#
_entry.id   77e5ec00666bb9e2269c7c0d558b9c6b
#
_cell.length_a   1.000
_cell.length_b   1.000
_cell.length_c   1.000
_cell.angle_alpha   90.00
_cell.angle_beta   90.00
_cell.angle_gamma   90.00
#
_symmetry.space_group_name_H-M   'P 1'
#
loop_
_entity.id
_entity.type
_entity.pdbx_description
1 polymer ?
#
loop_
_entity_poly.entity_id
_entity_poly.type
_entity_poly.pdbx_seq_one_letter_code
_entity_poly.pdbx_strand_id
1 'polypeptide(L)'
;MTDLQWETFSYQAVEGASVLYFLAMLAYFVELAGLRTVARDEEVEDRRTAMAGRLGLVLTSFAAAVHLVALVARGLAADPNRVPWGNMYEFTISGTFVVVLAFLVVTRIWGTEWLGPLVTTFVVAALMAAFLGLDDTVLPLPDALNSYWLVIHVVSAVISTGAFTIGALLSGLYLVKSRSTRETGYLARLTDLAKLDRLSYRMHAFGFPVWTFAVLITGPIWAHQAWGAYWNWDPKEVWAFITWVVYAAYLHARATAGWRGRNAAYLALVGVATLWFNFIGINFFSSASQHSYAEGLGQEHSVVVDVLAPVEATQEVGIVVGSDQPAL
;
A
#
# COMPACT_ATOMS: atom_id res chain seq x y z
N MET A 1 -24.57 -15.95 3.17
CA MET A 1 -23.37 -16.54 2.58
C MET A 1 -22.53 -17.09 3.72
N THR A 2 -21.84 -18.20 3.52
CA THR A 2 -20.83 -18.71 4.46
C THR A 2 -19.55 -17.88 4.35
N ASP A 3 -18.65 -17.99 5.34
CA ASP A 3 -17.37 -17.26 5.32
C ASP A 3 -16.55 -17.58 4.07
N LEU A 4 -16.48 -18.87 3.69
CA LEU A 4 -15.84 -19.31 2.44
C LEU A 4 -16.48 -18.70 1.18
N GLN A 5 -17.81 -18.52 1.16
CA GLN A 5 -18.49 -17.86 0.04
C GLN A 5 -18.16 -16.36 -0.01
N TRP A 6 -18.05 -15.70 1.15
CA TRP A 6 -17.61 -14.31 1.23
C TRP A 6 -16.15 -14.12 0.79
N GLU A 7 -15.26 -15.03 1.20
CA GLU A 7 -13.86 -15.06 0.79
C GLU A 7 -13.73 -15.21 -0.72
N THR A 8 -14.38 -16.23 -1.30
CA THR A 8 -14.39 -16.46 -2.76
C THR A 8 -14.96 -15.26 -3.51
N PHE A 9 -16.07 -14.70 -3.02
CA PHE A 9 -16.68 -13.52 -3.63
C PHE A 9 -15.77 -12.29 -3.56
N SER A 10 -15.10 -12.06 -2.41
CA SER A 10 -14.12 -10.99 -2.26
C SER A 10 -12.98 -11.12 -3.28
N TYR A 11 -12.41 -12.32 -3.38
CA TYR A 11 -11.31 -12.59 -4.32
C TYR A 11 -11.74 -12.28 -5.76
N GLN A 12 -12.88 -12.81 -6.21
CA GLN A 12 -13.42 -12.55 -7.55
C GLN A 12 -13.73 -11.08 -7.78
N ALA A 13 -14.18 -10.35 -6.75
CA ALA A 13 -14.44 -8.92 -6.84
C ALA A 13 -13.15 -8.10 -6.96
N VAL A 14 -12.06 -8.50 -6.27
CA VAL A 14 -10.73 -7.86 -6.46
C VAL A 14 -10.19 -8.14 -7.86
N GLU A 15 -10.34 -9.38 -8.38
CA GLU A 15 -9.99 -9.71 -9.77
C GLU A 15 -10.77 -8.82 -10.75
N GLY A 16 -12.09 -8.72 -10.59
CA GLY A 16 -12.95 -7.88 -11.43
C GLY A 16 -12.55 -6.40 -11.36
N ALA A 17 -12.27 -5.88 -10.16
CA ALA A 17 -11.78 -4.52 -9.98
C ALA A 17 -10.42 -4.31 -10.68
N SER A 18 -9.51 -5.30 -10.59
CA SER A 18 -8.20 -5.26 -11.24
C SER A 18 -8.31 -5.20 -12.76
N VAL A 19 -9.20 -5.99 -13.34
CA VAL A 19 -9.49 -5.93 -14.78
C VAL A 19 -10.04 -4.56 -15.18
N LEU A 20 -10.95 -3.99 -14.39
CA LEU A 20 -11.50 -2.64 -14.64
C LEU A 20 -10.43 -1.57 -14.54
N TYR A 21 -9.52 -1.63 -13.54
CA TYR A 21 -8.38 -0.70 -13.45
C TYR A 21 -7.41 -0.87 -14.61
N PHE A 22 -7.18 -2.09 -15.09
CA PHE A 22 -6.37 -2.36 -16.28
C PHE A 22 -7.00 -1.75 -17.52
N LEU A 23 -8.31 -1.92 -17.72
CA LEU A 23 -9.04 -1.29 -18.83
C LEU A 23 -9.02 0.24 -18.73
N ALA A 24 -9.14 0.80 -17.51
CA ALA A 24 -8.99 2.23 -17.27
C ALA A 24 -7.58 2.72 -17.65
N MET A 25 -6.55 1.99 -17.26
CA MET A 25 -5.16 2.25 -17.62
C MET A 25 -4.97 2.27 -19.13
N LEU A 26 -5.51 1.27 -19.86
CA LEU A 26 -5.46 1.23 -21.32
C LEU A 26 -6.19 2.42 -21.96
N ALA A 27 -7.36 2.80 -21.44
CA ALA A 27 -8.09 3.98 -21.90
C ALA A 27 -7.26 5.27 -21.73
N TYR A 28 -6.61 5.44 -20.60
CA TYR A 28 -5.68 6.56 -20.38
C TYR A 28 -4.46 6.50 -21.30
N PHE A 29 -3.92 5.32 -21.60
CA PHE A 29 -2.82 5.21 -22.56
C PHE A 29 -3.24 5.53 -24.01
N VAL A 30 -4.48 5.22 -24.38
CA VAL A 30 -5.06 5.69 -25.67
C VAL A 30 -5.16 7.21 -25.68
N GLU A 31 -5.61 7.84 -24.61
CA GLU A 31 -5.59 9.30 -24.46
C GLU A 31 -4.18 9.86 -24.61
N LEU A 32 -3.20 9.30 -23.88
CA LEU A 32 -1.80 9.73 -23.98
C LEU A 32 -1.22 9.60 -25.39
N ALA A 33 -1.58 8.54 -26.10
CA ALA A 33 -1.16 8.32 -27.49
C ALA A 33 -1.76 9.39 -28.42
N GLY A 34 -3.05 9.72 -28.26
CA GLY A 34 -3.73 10.77 -29.01
C GLY A 34 -3.18 12.17 -28.73
N LEU A 35 -2.75 12.41 -27.48
CA LEU A 35 -2.15 13.69 -27.07
C LEU A 35 -0.69 13.87 -27.53
N ARG A 36 -0.06 12.85 -28.10
CA ARG A 36 1.39 12.85 -28.39
C ARG A 36 1.86 14.00 -29.26
N THR A 37 1.04 14.45 -30.22
CA THR A 37 1.35 15.52 -31.18
C THR A 37 0.65 16.82 -30.86
N VAL A 38 -0.24 16.87 -29.87
CA VAL A 38 -1.06 18.05 -29.52
C VAL A 38 -0.25 18.99 -28.66
N ALA A 39 -0.18 20.27 -29.04
CA ALA A 39 0.48 21.31 -28.29
C ALA A 39 -0.30 21.69 -27.02
N ARG A 40 0.36 22.42 -26.09
CA ARG A 40 -0.22 22.75 -24.79
C ARG A 40 -1.53 23.54 -24.89
N ASP A 41 -1.55 24.53 -25.77
CA ASP A 41 -2.65 25.49 -25.91
C ASP A 41 -3.62 25.11 -27.04
N GLU A 42 -3.41 23.95 -27.69
CA GLU A 42 -4.23 23.43 -28.75
C GLU A 42 -5.40 22.63 -28.18
N GLU A 43 -6.59 22.87 -28.69
CA GLU A 43 -7.77 22.06 -28.32
C GLU A 43 -7.63 20.63 -28.85
N VAL A 44 -8.12 19.67 -28.08
CA VAL A 44 -8.14 18.26 -28.50
C VAL A 44 -9.34 18.10 -29.47
N GLU A 45 -9.12 18.31 -30.75
CA GLU A 45 -10.16 18.15 -31.80
C GLU A 45 -10.57 16.68 -31.94
N ASP A 46 -9.67 15.73 -31.65
CA ASP A 46 -9.98 14.30 -31.74
C ASP A 46 -10.90 13.85 -30.61
N ARG A 47 -12.18 13.66 -30.98
CA ARG A 47 -13.22 13.16 -30.10
C ARG A 47 -12.85 11.83 -29.42
N ARG A 48 -12.09 10.96 -30.10
CA ARG A 48 -11.69 9.65 -29.55
C ARG A 48 -10.73 9.82 -28.39
N THR A 49 -9.75 10.71 -28.51
CA THR A 49 -8.81 11.04 -27.45
C THR A 49 -9.52 11.60 -26.22
N ALA A 50 -10.42 12.57 -26.39
CA ALA A 50 -11.20 13.14 -25.28
C ALA A 50 -12.15 12.11 -24.63
N MET A 51 -12.75 11.21 -25.43
CA MET A 51 -13.57 10.12 -24.89
C MET A 51 -12.75 9.10 -24.12
N ALA A 52 -11.52 8.77 -24.57
CA ALA A 52 -10.65 7.81 -23.89
C ALA A 52 -10.31 8.25 -22.47
N GLY A 53 -9.94 9.53 -22.25
CA GLY A 53 -9.69 10.07 -20.91
C GLY A 53 -10.91 10.01 -20.00
N ARG A 54 -12.09 10.41 -20.53
CA ARG A 54 -13.35 10.30 -19.77
C ARG A 54 -13.71 8.86 -19.43
N LEU A 55 -13.51 7.92 -20.36
CA LEU A 55 -13.72 6.49 -20.13
C LEU A 55 -12.79 5.98 -19.05
N GLY A 56 -11.50 6.39 -19.08
CA GLY A 56 -10.54 6.07 -18.03
C GLY A 56 -11.03 6.47 -16.64
N LEU A 57 -11.53 7.69 -16.49
CA LEU A 57 -12.07 8.17 -15.20
C LEU A 57 -13.33 7.41 -14.76
N VAL A 58 -14.26 7.14 -15.69
CA VAL A 58 -15.48 6.37 -15.39
C VAL A 58 -15.15 4.95 -14.97
N LEU A 59 -14.27 4.28 -15.72
CA LEU A 59 -13.82 2.92 -15.38
C LEU A 59 -13.09 2.89 -14.04
N THR A 60 -12.23 3.88 -13.75
CA THR A 60 -11.55 3.99 -12.43
C THR A 60 -12.56 4.15 -11.30
N SER A 61 -13.59 4.97 -11.50
CA SER A 61 -14.64 5.19 -10.49
C SER A 61 -15.48 3.92 -10.27
N PHE A 62 -15.81 3.21 -11.33
CA PHE A 62 -16.54 1.95 -11.25
C PHE A 62 -15.70 0.84 -10.62
N ALA A 63 -14.43 0.74 -11.01
CA ALA A 63 -13.47 -0.16 -10.38
C ALA A 63 -13.34 0.09 -8.87
N ALA A 64 -13.29 1.36 -8.46
CA ALA A 64 -13.27 1.71 -7.04
C ALA A 64 -14.52 1.25 -6.29
N ALA A 65 -15.70 1.33 -6.90
CA ALA A 65 -16.93 0.84 -6.29
C ALA A 65 -16.89 -0.71 -6.12
N VAL A 66 -16.46 -1.44 -7.15
CA VAL A 66 -16.28 -2.90 -7.07
C VAL A 66 -15.21 -3.28 -6.04
N HIS A 67 -14.12 -2.52 -5.98
CA HIS A 67 -13.04 -2.72 -5.01
C HIS A 67 -13.52 -2.51 -3.56
N LEU A 68 -14.36 -1.49 -3.32
CA LEU A 68 -15.00 -1.30 -2.01
C LEU A 68 -15.86 -2.51 -1.62
N VAL A 69 -16.67 -3.02 -2.56
CA VAL A 69 -17.48 -4.23 -2.33
C VAL A 69 -16.59 -5.42 -1.98
N ALA A 70 -15.46 -5.57 -2.66
CA ALA A 70 -14.49 -6.64 -2.38
C ALA A 70 -13.92 -6.52 -0.95
N LEU A 71 -13.56 -5.30 -0.51
CA LEU A 71 -13.06 -5.06 0.85
C LEU A 71 -14.12 -5.36 1.91
N VAL A 72 -15.37 -4.96 1.68
CA VAL A 72 -16.48 -5.29 2.58
C VAL A 72 -16.69 -6.81 2.66
N ALA A 73 -16.70 -7.48 1.52
CA ALA A 73 -16.84 -8.94 1.46
C ALA A 73 -15.69 -9.66 2.19
N ARG A 74 -14.46 -9.14 2.05
CA ARG A 74 -13.28 -9.65 2.75
C ARG A 74 -13.41 -9.53 4.26
N GLY A 75 -13.94 -8.41 4.74
CA GLY A 75 -14.23 -8.22 6.17
C GLY A 75 -15.31 -9.13 6.70
N LEU A 76 -16.30 -9.49 5.86
CA LEU A 76 -17.38 -10.41 6.21
C LEU A 76 -16.96 -11.89 6.14
N ALA A 77 -15.87 -12.18 5.45
CA ALA A 77 -15.29 -13.53 5.36
C ALA A 77 -14.54 -13.96 6.64
N ALA A 78 -14.21 -13.01 7.49
CA ALA A 78 -13.50 -13.28 8.73
C ALA A 78 -14.47 -13.61 9.89
N ASP A 79 -14.08 -14.54 10.76
CA ASP A 79 -14.80 -14.85 11.99
C ASP A 79 -13.90 -14.56 13.20
N PRO A 80 -14.29 -13.58 14.07
CA PRO A 80 -15.39 -12.63 13.90
C PRO A 80 -15.15 -11.63 12.76
N ASN A 81 -16.23 -11.06 12.22
CA ASN A 81 -16.15 -10.04 11.16
C ASN A 81 -15.21 -8.89 11.55
N ARG A 82 -14.33 -8.49 10.63
CA ARG A 82 -13.29 -7.49 10.88
C ARG A 82 -12.96 -6.65 9.66
N VAL A 83 -12.23 -5.57 9.85
CA VAL A 83 -11.66 -4.82 8.74
C VAL A 83 -10.50 -5.62 8.11
N PRO A 84 -10.36 -5.65 6.76
CA PRO A 84 -9.39 -6.48 6.06
C PRO A 84 -7.98 -5.88 6.13
N TRP A 85 -7.21 -6.23 7.14
CA TRP A 85 -5.80 -5.91 7.33
C TRP A 85 -5.04 -6.91 8.21
N GLY A 86 -5.47 -8.16 8.20
CA GLY A 86 -4.81 -9.25 8.94
C GLY A 86 -3.57 -9.82 8.25
N ASN A 87 -3.37 -9.59 6.96
CA ASN A 87 -2.19 -10.04 6.22
C ASN A 87 -1.76 -9.01 5.16
N MET A 88 -0.62 -9.26 4.51
CA MET A 88 -0.05 -8.35 3.50
C MET A 88 -0.93 -8.17 2.27
N TYR A 89 -1.69 -9.20 1.86
CA TYR A 89 -2.66 -9.12 0.78
C TYR A 89 -3.77 -8.12 1.14
N GLU A 90 -4.39 -8.27 2.32
CA GLU A 90 -5.45 -7.37 2.81
C GLU A 90 -4.96 -5.91 2.94
N PHE A 91 -3.74 -5.71 3.43
CA PHE A 91 -3.12 -4.38 3.46
C PHE A 91 -2.92 -3.79 2.07
N THR A 92 -2.49 -4.60 1.10
CA THR A 92 -2.23 -4.13 -0.26
C THR A 92 -3.52 -3.73 -0.97
N ILE A 93 -4.58 -4.55 -0.88
CA ILE A 93 -5.87 -4.21 -1.48
C ILE A 93 -6.51 -2.99 -0.78
N SER A 94 -6.41 -2.88 0.54
CA SER A 94 -6.91 -1.71 1.28
C SER A 94 -6.12 -0.44 0.94
N GLY A 95 -4.79 -0.53 0.87
CA GLY A 95 -3.91 0.59 0.54
C GLY A 95 -4.12 1.10 -0.88
N THR A 96 -4.23 0.21 -1.86
CA THR A 96 -4.49 0.58 -3.25
C THR A 96 -5.86 1.22 -3.43
N PHE A 97 -6.88 0.73 -2.73
CA PHE A 97 -8.21 1.37 -2.68
C PHE A 97 -8.12 2.82 -2.18
N VAL A 98 -7.38 3.08 -1.09
CA VAL A 98 -7.24 4.43 -0.54
C VAL A 98 -6.45 5.35 -1.48
N VAL A 99 -5.44 4.84 -2.21
CA VAL A 99 -4.75 5.62 -3.25
C VAL A 99 -5.73 6.04 -4.37
N VAL A 100 -6.59 5.12 -4.83
CA VAL A 100 -7.62 5.45 -5.84
C VAL A 100 -8.62 6.46 -5.29
N LEU A 101 -9.09 6.26 -4.07
CA LEU A 101 -10.03 7.19 -3.43
C LEU A 101 -9.42 8.58 -3.30
N ALA A 102 -8.16 8.68 -2.86
CA ALA A 102 -7.43 9.94 -2.79
C ALA A 102 -7.32 10.59 -4.19
N PHE A 103 -7.01 9.81 -5.23
CA PHE A 103 -6.99 10.29 -6.62
C PHE A 103 -8.35 10.85 -7.05
N LEU A 104 -9.43 10.13 -6.82
CA LEU A 104 -10.79 10.57 -7.20
C LEU A 104 -11.18 11.86 -6.46
N VAL A 105 -10.85 11.95 -5.16
CA VAL A 105 -11.11 13.15 -4.34
C VAL A 105 -10.31 14.35 -4.86
N VAL A 106 -8.98 14.19 -5.08
CA VAL A 106 -8.16 15.32 -5.57
C VAL A 106 -8.53 15.72 -7.00
N THR A 107 -8.95 14.76 -7.82
CA THR A 107 -9.47 15.03 -9.16
C THR A 107 -10.74 15.87 -9.09
N ARG A 108 -11.66 15.50 -8.20
CA ARG A 108 -12.92 16.26 -8.01
C ARG A 108 -12.68 17.68 -7.49
N ILE A 109 -11.67 17.88 -6.61
CA ILE A 109 -11.39 19.17 -5.97
C ILE A 109 -10.50 20.07 -6.87
N TRP A 110 -9.50 19.50 -7.54
CA TRP A 110 -8.44 20.27 -8.19
C TRP A 110 -8.27 20.03 -9.69
N GLY A 111 -9.11 19.17 -10.31
CA GLY A 111 -9.04 18.86 -11.74
C GLY A 111 -7.71 18.19 -12.09
N THR A 112 -7.45 17.01 -11.52
CA THR A 112 -6.19 16.29 -11.70
C THR A 112 -6.37 14.99 -12.48
N GLU A 113 -7.31 14.95 -13.43
CA GLU A 113 -7.61 13.79 -14.28
C GLU A 113 -6.36 13.24 -14.97
N TRP A 114 -5.45 14.13 -15.32
CA TRP A 114 -4.16 13.80 -15.92
C TRP A 114 -3.24 12.92 -15.03
N LEU A 115 -3.52 12.75 -13.73
CA LEU A 115 -2.85 11.76 -12.87
C LEU A 115 -3.34 10.33 -13.14
N GLY A 116 -4.50 10.15 -13.77
CA GLY A 116 -5.14 8.85 -13.99
C GLY A 116 -4.22 7.77 -14.53
N PRO A 117 -3.43 8.02 -15.60
CA PRO A 117 -2.50 7.02 -16.14
C PRO A 117 -1.49 6.50 -15.11
N LEU A 118 -0.96 7.38 -14.27
CA LEU A 118 0.05 7.01 -13.27
C LEU A 118 -0.57 6.25 -12.10
N VAL A 119 -1.71 6.73 -11.62
CA VAL A 119 -2.42 6.09 -10.50
C VAL A 119 -2.91 4.71 -10.90
N THR A 120 -3.54 4.56 -12.07
CA THR A 120 -4.02 3.25 -12.53
C THR A 120 -2.87 2.29 -12.81
N THR A 121 -1.74 2.76 -13.36
CA THR A 121 -0.55 1.92 -13.53
C THR A 121 0.00 1.44 -12.19
N PHE A 122 0.10 2.33 -11.20
CA PHE A 122 0.54 1.98 -9.86
C PHE A 122 -0.39 0.94 -9.21
N VAL A 123 -1.71 1.16 -9.28
CA VAL A 123 -2.72 0.27 -8.67
C VAL A 123 -2.71 -1.10 -9.33
N VAL A 124 -2.66 -1.16 -10.67
CA VAL A 124 -2.57 -2.44 -11.40
C VAL A 124 -1.30 -3.18 -11.03
N ALA A 125 -0.15 -2.50 -10.99
CA ALA A 125 1.12 -3.14 -10.59
C ALA A 125 1.08 -3.67 -9.15
N ALA A 126 0.51 -2.91 -8.20
CA ALA A 126 0.41 -3.32 -6.80
C ALA A 126 -0.57 -4.49 -6.62
N LEU A 127 -1.74 -4.47 -7.29
CA LEU A 127 -2.69 -5.59 -7.23
C LEU A 127 -2.13 -6.84 -7.90
N MET A 128 -1.42 -6.71 -9.03
CA MET A 128 -0.73 -7.86 -9.64
C MET A 128 0.35 -8.44 -8.73
N ALA A 129 1.12 -7.60 -8.04
CA ALA A 129 2.09 -8.07 -7.05
C ALA A 129 1.40 -8.79 -5.88
N ALA A 130 0.23 -8.31 -5.44
CA ALA A 130 -0.55 -8.98 -4.41
C ALA A 130 -1.02 -10.37 -4.85
N PHE A 131 -1.59 -10.50 -6.07
CA PHE A 131 -2.04 -11.80 -6.60
C PHE A 131 -0.93 -12.81 -6.85
N LEU A 132 0.27 -12.35 -7.21
CA LEU A 132 1.37 -13.24 -7.60
C LEU A 132 2.29 -13.62 -6.44
N GLY A 133 2.29 -12.86 -5.37
CA GLY A 133 3.31 -13.00 -4.33
C GLY A 133 2.84 -12.91 -2.89
N LEU A 134 1.54 -12.73 -2.64
CA LEU A 134 1.03 -12.62 -1.27
C LEU A 134 -0.01 -13.71 -0.98
N ASP A 135 0.02 -14.23 0.24
CA ASP A 135 -1.00 -15.16 0.72
C ASP A 135 -2.31 -14.41 0.97
N ASP A 136 -3.39 -14.90 0.38
CA ASP A 136 -4.72 -14.32 0.44
C ASP A 136 -5.65 -15.02 1.44
N THR A 137 -5.17 -16.03 2.19
CA THR A 137 -5.99 -16.78 3.15
C THR A 137 -6.54 -15.88 4.26
N VAL A 138 -7.83 -16.00 4.56
CA VAL A 138 -8.47 -15.31 5.69
C VAL A 138 -8.22 -16.12 6.96
N LEU A 139 -7.32 -15.63 7.80
CA LEU A 139 -7.02 -16.25 9.08
C LEU A 139 -7.65 -15.47 10.25
N PRO A 140 -8.01 -16.14 11.36
CA PRO A 140 -8.37 -15.47 12.59
C PRO A 140 -7.25 -14.51 13.05
N LEU A 141 -7.61 -13.33 13.55
CA LEU A 141 -6.61 -12.44 14.11
C LEU A 141 -6.15 -12.93 15.47
N PRO A 142 -4.84 -12.86 15.77
CA PRO A 142 -4.35 -12.98 17.14
C PRO A 142 -5.02 -11.93 18.06
N ASP A 143 -5.19 -12.27 19.34
CA ASP A 143 -5.84 -11.38 20.32
C ASP A 143 -5.22 -9.97 20.36
N ALA A 144 -3.91 -9.87 20.16
CA ALA A 144 -3.19 -8.61 20.07
C ALA A 144 -3.71 -7.67 18.97
N LEU A 145 -4.22 -8.24 17.87
CA LEU A 145 -4.76 -7.48 16.73
C LEU A 145 -6.26 -7.20 16.85
N ASN A 146 -6.95 -7.79 17.84
CA ASN A 146 -8.37 -7.56 18.09
C ASN A 146 -8.58 -6.32 18.98
N SER A 147 -8.30 -5.13 18.42
CA SER A 147 -8.39 -3.86 19.14
C SER A 147 -8.92 -2.75 18.24
N TYR A 148 -9.85 -1.95 18.76
CA TYR A 148 -10.31 -0.75 18.04
C TYR A 148 -9.20 0.29 17.85
N TRP A 149 -8.17 0.29 18.71
CA TRP A 149 -7.01 1.17 18.54
C TRP A 149 -6.16 0.76 17.33
N LEU A 150 -6.07 -0.54 17.04
CA LEU A 150 -5.47 -1.01 15.80
C LEU A 150 -6.21 -0.45 14.58
N VAL A 151 -7.55 -0.52 14.61
CA VAL A 151 -8.40 0.01 13.52
C VAL A 151 -8.10 1.49 13.28
N ILE A 152 -8.09 2.31 14.34
CA ILE A 152 -7.81 3.75 14.24
C ILE A 152 -6.39 4.00 13.72
N HIS A 153 -5.40 3.27 14.25
CA HIS A 153 -4.00 3.35 13.82
C HIS A 153 -3.86 3.03 12.33
N VAL A 154 -4.34 1.88 11.91
CA VAL A 154 -4.18 1.40 10.52
C VAL A 154 -4.94 2.29 9.53
N VAL A 155 -6.19 2.69 9.82
CA VAL A 155 -6.94 3.62 8.96
C VAL A 155 -6.16 4.92 8.76
N SER A 156 -5.64 5.49 9.84
CA SER A 156 -4.85 6.72 9.76
C SER A 156 -3.56 6.53 8.97
N ALA A 157 -2.85 5.41 9.19
CA ALA A 157 -1.63 5.07 8.45
C ALA A 157 -1.90 4.89 6.95
N VAL A 158 -2.99 4.21 6.57
CA VAL A 158 -3.35 3.99 5.16
C VAL A 158 -3.79 5.28 4.48
N ILE A 159 -4.56 6.15 5.15
CA ILE A 159 -4.95 7.47 4.62
C ILE A 159 -3.72 8.33 4.35
N SER A 160 -2.78 8.40 5.29
CA SER A 160 -1.55 9.16 5.11
C SER A 160 -0.65 8.57 4.03
N THR A 161 -0.57 7.23 3.93
CA THR A 161 0.16 6.53 2.87
C THR A 161 -0.40 6.87 1.48
N GLY A 162 -1.72 6.89 1.32
CA GLY A 162 -2.37 7.34 0.08
C GLY A 162 -2.02 8.79 -0.28
N ALA A 163 -2.09 9.70 0.69
CA ALA A 163 -1.72 11.09 0.49
C ALA A 163 -0.24 11.26 0.10
N PHE A 164 0.67 10.59 0.80
CA PHE A 164 2.10 10.61 0.50
C PHE A 164 2.41 10.01 -0.88
N THR A 165 1.74 8.93 -1.26
CA THR A 165 1.90 8.30 -2.58
C THR A 165 1.47 9.26 -3.70
N ILE A 166 0.29 9.89 -3.59
CA ILE A 166 -0.14 10.91 -4.58
C ILE A 166 0.82 12.10 -4.58
N GLY A 167 1.25 12.57 -3.42
CA GLY A 167 2.25 13.65 -3.29
C GLY A 167 3.58 13.31 -3.97
N ALA A 168 4.04 12.07 -3.83
CA ALA A 168 5.25 11.57 -4.46
C ALA A 168 5.12 11.45 -5.99
N LEU A 169 3.98 10.96 -6.50
CA LEU A 169 3.70 10.94 -7.95
C LEU A 169 3.74 12.36 -8.54
N LEU A 170 3.16 13.34 -7.84
CA LEU A 170 3.23 14.75 -8.21
C LEU A 170 4.66 15.30 -8.20
N SER A 171 5.47 14.92 -7.20
CA SER A 171 6.88 15.28 -7.10
C SER A 171 7.72 14.67 -8.24
N GLY A 172 7.48 13.40 -8.56
CA GLY A 172 8.10 12.71 -9.69
C GLY A 172 7.77 13.39 -11.02
N LEU A 173 6.49 13.70 -11.25
CA LEU A 173 6.05 14.45 -12.43
C LEU A 173 6.69 15.84 -12.50
N TYR A 174 6.80 16.54 -11.37
CA TYR A 174 7.52 17.80 -11.31
C TYR A 174 8.96 17.67 -11.82
N LEU A 175 9.70 16.65 -11.34
CA LEU A 175 11.10 16.43 -11.75
C LEU A 175 11.20 16.07 -13.23
N VAL A 176 10.34 15.20 -13.75
CA VAL A 176 10.32 14.81 -15.17
C VAL A 176 9.97 16.04 -16.04
N LYS A 177 8.89 16.77 -15.69
CA LYS A 177 8.49 17.96 -16.45
C LYS A 177 9.55 19.05 -16.40
N SER A 178 10.21 19.27 -15.24
CA SER A 178 11.24 20.30 -15.09
C SER A 178 12.50 20.07 -15.94
N ARG A 179 12.69 18.86 -16.45
CA ARG A 179 13.79 18.48 -17.35
C ARG A 179 13.36 18.37 -18.81
N SER A 180 12.07 18.41 -19.08
CA SER A 180 11.53 18.25 -20.43
C SER A 180 11.47 19.60 -21.16
N THR A 181 11.96 19.62 -22.37
CA THR A 181 11.82 20.75 -23.31
C THR A 181 10.73 20.52 -24.36
N ARG A 182 9.92 19.46 -24.19
CA ARG A 182 8.86 19.09 -25.15
C ARG A 182 7.72 20.10 -25.11
N GLU A 183 7.31 20.57 -26.28
CA GLU A 183 6.19 21.51 -26.46
C GLU A 183 4.87 20.79 -26.77
N THR A 184 4.93 19.49 -27.06
CA THR A 184 3.76 18.64 -27.36
C THR A 184 3.66 17.43 -26.45
N GLY A 185 2.50 16.80 -26.43
CA GLY A 185 2.24 15.57 -25.68
C GLY A 185 1.95 15.80 -24.22
N TYR A 186 1.88 14.71 -23.48
CA TYR A 186 1.44 14.68 -22.07
C TYR A 186 2.19 15.67 -21.16
N LEU A 187 3.53 15.69 -21.20
CA LEU A 187 4.32 16.56 -20.33
C LEU A 187 4.12 18.05 -20.63
N ALA A 188 3.91 18.41 -21.90
CA ALA A 188 3.61 19.80 -22.28
C ALA A 188 2.23 20.21 -21.75
N ARG A 189 1.26 19.33 -21.81
CA ARG A 189 -0.13 19.56 -21.38
C ARG A 189 -0.34 19.47 -19.88
N LEU A 190 0.61 18.88 -19.13
CA LEU A 190 0.54 18.93 -17.67
C LEU A 190 0.46 20.37 -17.17
N THR A 191 -0.24 20.56 -16.06
CA THR A 191 -0.28 21.83 -15.34
C THR A 191 1.12 22.40 -15.11
N ASP A 192 1.24 23.72 -14.86
CA ASP A 192 2.52 24.37 -14.64
C ASP A 192 3.29 23.79 -13.44
N LEU A 193 4.62 23.97 -13.43
CA LEU A 193 5.49 23.44 -12.38
C LEU A 193 5.14 23.98 -10.99
N ALA A 194 4.69 25.24 -10.91
CA ALA A 194 4.30 25.84 -9.63
C ALA A 194 3.03 25.21 -9.07
N LYS A 195 2.07 24.82 -9.93
CA LYS A 195 0.87 24.10 -9.51
C LYS A 195 1.19 22.66 -9.09
N LEU A 196 2.07 21.95 -9.83
CA LEU A 196 2.55 20.63 -9.43
C LEU A 196 3.21 20.65 -8.04
N ASP A 197 4.11 21.59 -7.80
CA ASP A 197 4.78 21.77 -6.51
C ASP A 197 3.78 22.09 -5.39
N ARG A 198 2.80 22.96 -5.65
CA ARG A 198 1.75 23.29 -4.66
C ARG A 198 0.84 22.10 -4.35
N LEU A 199 0.46 21.31 -5.34
CA LEU A 199 -0.39 20.13 -5.13
C LEU A 199 0.37 19.07 -4.35
N SER A 200 1.61 18.78 -4.71
CA SER A 200 2.49 17.88 -3.95
C SER A 200 2.61 18.31 -2.49
N TYR A 201 2.89 19.60 -2.25
CA TYR A 201 2.95 20.15 -0.89
C TYR A 201 1.66 19.93 -0.10
N ARG A 202 0.50 20.19 -0.71
CA ARG A 202 -0.80 20.01 -0.05
C ARG A 202 -1.04 18.56 0.37
N MET A 203 -0.64 17.60 -0.47
CA MET A 203 -0.75 16.18 -0.15
C MET A 203 0.14 15.80 1.04
N HIS A 204 1.40 16.25 1.06
CA HIS A 204 2.31 15.98 2.17
C HIS A 204 1.91 16.72 3.46
N ALA A 205 1.45 17.98 3.33
CA ALA A 205 0.97 18.77 4.47
C ALA A 205 -0.31 18.20 5.09
N PHE A 206 -1.16 17.53 4.30
CA PHE A 206 -2.31 16.77 4.81
C PHE A 206 -1.87 15.43 5.40
N GLY A 207 -1.02 14.67 4.70
CA GLY A 207 -0.60 13.35 5.14
C GLY A 207 0.21 13.37 6.44
N PHE A 208 1.04 14.40 6.66
CA PHE A 208 1.94 14.45 7.82
C PHE A 208 1.22 14.48 9.19
N PRO A 209 0.24 15.33 9.46
CA PRO A 209 -0.48 15.29 10.73
C PRO A 209 -1.26 13.97 10.92
N VAL A 210 -1.79 13.38 9.84
CA VAL A 210 -2.46 12.07 9.91
C VAL A 210 -1.45 10.96 10.22
N TRP A 211 -0.25 11.00 9.62
CA TRP A 211 0.85 10.09 9.94
C TRP A 211 1.36 10.26 11.37
N THR A 212 1.46 11.51 11.83
CA THR A 212 1.81 11.81 13.23
C THR A 212 0.80 11.20 14.19
N PHE A 213 -0.49 11.35 13.92
CA PHE A 213 -1.56 10.75 14.70
C PHE A 213 -1.47 9.22 14.71
N ALA A 214 -1.22 8.61 13.54
CA ALA A 214 -1.05 7.17 13.42
C ALA A 214 0.16 6.67 14.23
N VAL A 215 1.36 7.20 13.97
CA VAL A 215 2.62 6.63 14.45
C VAL A 215 2.97 7.05 15.87
N LEU A 216 2.70 8.32 16.25
CA LEU A 216 3.11 8.85 17.56
C LEU A 216 1.99 8.85 18.60
N ILE A 217 0.75 8.60 18.21
CA ILE A 217 -0.38 8.61 19.17
C ILE A 217 -1.06 7.23 19.18
N THR A 218 -1.73 6.85 18.09
CA THR A 218 -2.57 5.65 18.10
C THR A 218 -1.77 4.36 18.02
N GLY A 219 -0.61 4.35 17.35
CA GLY A 219 0.31 3.23 17.31
C GLY A 219 0.83 2.82 18.69
N PRO A 220 1.44 3.75 19.45
CA PRO A 220 1.87 3.46 20.83
C PRO A 220 0.75 3.01 21.75
N ILE A 221 -0.45 3.62 21.68
CA ILE A 221 -1.59 3.19 22.49
C ILE A 221 -1.99 1.74 22.17
N TRP A 222 -2.04 1.39 20.88
CA TRP A 222 -2.29 0.03 20.46
C TRP A 222 -1.15 -0.92 20.89
N ALA A 223 0.11 -0.55 20.69
CA ALA A 223 1.27 -1.35 21.09
C ALA A 223 1.27 -1.67 22.59
N HIS A 224 0.88 -0.71 23.43
CA HIS A 224 0.73 -0.93 24.87
C HIS A 224 -0.35 -1.98 25.20
N GLN A 225 -1.47 -1.97 24.46
CA GLN A 225 -2.51 -2.98 24.66
C GLN A 225 -2.09 -4.37 24.16
N ALA A 226 -1.38 -4.42 23.01
CA ALA A 226 -0.98 -5.65 22.38
C ALA A 226 0.22 -6.32 23.06
N TRP A 227 1.20 -5.56 23.52
CA TRP A 227 2.50 -6.04 23.98
C TRP A 227 2.95 -5.48 25.33
N GLY A 228 2.14 -4.66 26.01
CA GLY A 228 2.44 -4.09 27.33
C GLY A 228 3.42 -2.92 27.33
N ALA A 229 3.88 -2.45 26.16
CA ALA A 229 4.80 -1.33 26.05
C ALA A 229 4.36 -0.38 24.93
N TYR A 230 4.51 0.94 25.16
CA TYR A 230 4.16 1.95 24.16
C TYR A 230 5.12 1.99 22.99
N TRP A 231 6.36 1.52 23.17
CA TRP A 231 7.42 1.53 22.15
C TRP A 231 8.47 0.47 22.49
N ASN A 232 8.82 -0.38 21.52
CA ASN A 232 9.73 -1.51 21.70
C ASN A 232 10.97 -1.44 20.78
N TRP A 233 11.16 -0.35 20.03
CA TRP A 233 12.21 -0.24 19.02
C TRP A 233 12.11 -1.31 17.92
N ASP A 234 10.90 -1.80 17.69
CA ASP A 234 10.63 -2.73 16.59
C ASP A 234 11.06 -2.10 15.25
N PRO A 235 11.62 -2.87 14.32
CA PRO A 235 12.02 -2.36 13.01
C PRO A 235 10.94 -1.54 12.29
N LYS A 236 9.67 -1.93 12.36
CA LYS A 236 8.55 -1.14 11.79
C LYS A 236 8.32 0.18 12.52
N GLU A 237 8.41 0.20 13.85
CA GLU A 237 8.31 1.42 14.64
C GLU A 237 9.43 2.40 14.25
N VAL A 238 10.67 1.90 14.18
CA VAL A 238 11.86 2.70 13.80
C VAL A 238 11.69 3.28 12.40
N TRP A 239 11.31 2.49 11.40
CA TRP A 239 11.14 3.00 10.03
C TRP A 239 9.93 3.90 9.87
N ALA A 240 8.86 3.68 10.63
CA ALA A 240 7.73 4.62 10.72
C ALA A 240 8.16 5.97 11.29
N PHE A 241 9.03 5.96 12.31
CA PHE A 241 9.61 7.17 12.89
C PHE A 241 10.60 7.86 11.94
N ILE A 242 11.46 7.09 11.22
CA ILE A 242 12.34 7.64 10.18
C ILE A 242 11.50 8.36 9.11
N THR A 243 10.41 7.76 8.66
CA THR A 243 9.47 8.36 7.70
C THR A 243 8.90 9.67 8.26
N TRP A 244 8.50 9.70 9.53
CA TRP A 244 8.03 10.89 10.21
C TRP A 244 9.10 11.99 10.22
N VAL A 245 10.34 11.67 10.59
CA VAL A 245 11.47 12.64 10.61
C VAL A 245 11.72 13.22 9.21
N VAL A 246 11.71 12.38 8.16
CA VAL A 246 11.93 12.85 6.79
C VAL A 246 10.83 13.82 6.33
N TYR A 247 9.56 13.51 6.62
CA TYR A 247 8.46 14.42 6.26
C TYR A 247 8.39 15.65 7.15
N ALA A 248 8.79 15.56 8.43
CA ALA A 248 8.99 16.73 9.29
C ALA A 248 10.07 17.66 8.70
N ALA A 249 11.21 17.09 8.29
CA ALA A 249 12.27 17.83 7.63
C ALA A 249 11.80 18.46 6.30
N TYR A 250 10.99 17.74 5.51
CA TYR A 250 10.37 18.26 4.28
C TYR A 250 9.52 19.50 4.58
N LEU A 251 8.59 19.41 5.52
CA LEU A 251 7.73 20.54 5.87
C LEU A 251 8.51 21.70 6.49
N HIS A 252 9.49 21.40 7.35
CA HIS A 252 10.37 22.40 7.94
C HIS A 252 11.19 23.13 6.88
N ALA A 253 11.82 22.42 5.95
CA ALA A 253 12.59 23.03 4.87
C ALA A 253 11.72 23.91 3.96
N ARG A 254 10.48 23.52 3.73
CA ARG A 254 9.52 24.36 2.97
C ARG A 254 9.10 25.62 3.73
N ALA A 255 8.94 25.54 5.04
CA ALA A 255 8.50 26.66 5.86
C ALA A 255 9.62 27.67 6.16
N THR A 256 10.83 27.18 6.47
CA THR A 256 11.95 28.03 6.95
C THR A 256 12.96 28.33 5.87
N ALA A 257 13.44 27.34 5.13
CA ALA A 257 14.46 27.52 4.10
C ALA A 257 13.89 27.85 2.72
N GLY A 258 12.56 27.94 2.59
CA GLY A 258 11.88 28.26 1.33
C GLY A 258 12.09 27.21 0.23
N TRP A 259 12.43 25.96 0.59
CA TRP A 259 12.63 24.89 -0.39
C TRP A 259 11.38 24.67 -1.20
N ARG A 260 11.51 24.84 -2.51
CA ARG A 260 10.46 24.62 -3.51
C ARG A 260 11.05 23.91 -4.71
N GLY A 261 10.19 23.33 -5.51
CA GLY A 261 10.61 22.70 -6.75
C GLY A 261 11.50 21.47 -6.54
N ARG A 262 12.66 21.41 -7.15
CA ARG A 262 13.50 20.21 -7.21
C ARG A 262 13.92 19.68 -5.85
N ASN A 263 14.40 20.54 -4.96
CA ASN A 263 14.90 20.11 -3.64
C ASN A 263 13.77 19.53 -2.79
N ALA A 264 12.60 20.18 -2.80
CA ALA A 264 11.41 19.67 -2.13
C ALA A 264 10.94 18.34 -2.75
N ALA A 265 10.95 18.23 -4.08
CA ALA A 265 10.55 17.00 -4.76
C ALA A 265 11.46 15.82 -4.43
N TYR A 266 12.79 16.02 -4.38
CA TYR A 266 13.71 14.96 -3.97
C TYR A 266 13.47 14.50 -2.53
N LEU A 267 13.28 15.44 -1.61
CA LEU A 267 13.03 15.09 -0.20
C LEU A 267 11.70 14.37 -0.02
N ALA A 268 10.67 14.75 -0.77
CA ALA A 268 9.39 14.05 -0.82
C ALA A 268 9.54 12.60 -1.33
N LEU A 269 10.38 12.38 -2.36
CA LEU A 269 10.66 11.03 -2.88
C LEU A 269 11.48 10.19 -1.88
N VAL A 270 12.40 10.78 -1.13
CA VAL A 270 13.07 10.10 -0.03
C VAL A 270 12.05 9.67 1.03
N GLY A 271 11.11 10.55 1.40
CA GLY A 271 10.07 10.23 2.37
C GLY A 271 9.19 9.05 1.93
N VAL A 272 8.75 9.01 0.67
CA VAL A 272 7.95 7.87 0.18
C VAL A 272 8.79 6.60 0.08
N ALA A 273 10.09 6.69 -0.20
CA ALA A 273 10.97 5.53 -0.21
C ALA A 273 11.12 4.92 1.20
N THR A 274 11.25 5.75 2.26
CA THR A 274 11.27 5.26 3.66
C THR A 274 9.94 4.64 4.06
N LEU A 275 8.81 5.22 3.62
CA LEU A 275 7.47 4.69 3.85
C LEU A 275 7.29 3.30 3.23
N TRP A 276 7.63 3.14 1.95
CA TRP A 276 7.50 1.87 1.25
C TRP A 276 8.50 0.83 1.73
N PHE A 277 9.70 1.26 2.19
CA PHE A 277 10.63 0.35 2.84
C PHE A 277 10.07 -0.14 4.19
N ASN A 278 9.42 0.72 4.97
CA ASN A 278 8.72 0.29 6.18
C ASN A 278 7.63 -0.75 5.88
N PHE A 279 6.87 -0.56 4.82
CA PHE A 279 5.77 -1.45 4.46
C PHE A 279 6.28 -2.76 3.81
N ILE A 280 7.11 -2.69 2.78
CA ILE A 280 7.60 -3.84 2.02
C ILE A 280 8.89 -4.37 2.66
N GLY A 281 9.89 -3.51 2.83
CA GLY A 281 11.24 -3.93 3.22
C GLY A 281 11.25 -4.67 4.56
N ILE A 282 10.59 -4.13 5.57
CA ILE A 282 10.58 -4.77 6.90
C ILE A 282 9.85 -6.10 6.88
N ASN A 283 8.76 -6.24 6.13
CA ASN A 283 8.05 -7.52 6.07
C ASN A 283 8.84 -8.64 5.35
N PHE A 284 9.69 -8.30 4.39
CA PHE A 284 10.45 -9.30 3.62
C PHE A 284 11.89 -9.50 4.11
N PHE A 285 12.50 -8.50 4.77
CA PHE A 285 13.92 -8.55 5.15
C PHE A 285 14.16 -8.62 6.66
N SER A 286 13.11 -8.49 7.52
CA SER A 286 13.26 -8.51 8.96
C SER A 286 12.41 -9.63 9.58
N SER A 287 13.09 -10.68 10.06
CA SER A 287 12.45 -11.73 10.89
C SER A 287 12.30 -11.32 12.36
N ALA A 288 12.87 -10.17 12.77
CA ALA A 288 12.86 -9.71 14.15
C ALA A 288 11.68 -8.76 14.49
N SER A 289 10.82 -8.43 13.53
CA SER A 289 9.71 -7.52 13.75
C SER A 289 8.51 -8.24 14.38
N GLN A 290 8.00 -7.72 15.48
CA GLN A 290 6.73 -8.16 16.09
C GLN A 290 5.51 -7.92 15.17
N HIS A 291 5.69 -7.13 14.10
CA HIS A 291 4.71 -6.85 13.06
C HIS A 291 4.97 -7.69 11.79
N SER A 292 5.65 -8.83 11.89
CA SER A 292 5.90 -9.69 10.73
C SER A 292 4.60 -10.39 10.31
N TYR A 293 4.05 -9.97 9.19
CA TYR A 293 2.87 -10.59 8.56
C TYR A 293 3.26 -11.56 7.42
N ALA A 294 4.55 -11.82 7.24
CA ALA A 294 5.10 -12.67 6.19
C ALA A 294 5.44 -14.09 6.66
N GLU A 295 5.15 -14.44 7.92
CA GLU A 295 5.47 -15.76 8.48
C GLU A 295 4.80 -16.94 7.76
N GLY A 296 3.75 -16.71 6.97
CA GLY A 296 3.12 -17.76 6.16
C GLY A 296 4.01 -18.31 5.04
N LEU A 297 4.95 -17.53 4.51
CA LEU A 297 5.82 -17.94 3.40
C LEU A 297 7.03 -18.80 3.85
N GLY A 298 7.38 -18.78 5.14
CA GLY A 298 8.52 -19.52 5.70
C GLY A 298 8.18 -20.92 6.21
N GLN A 299 6.94 -21.19 6.61
CA GLN A 299 6.57 -22.46 7.23
C GLN A 299 6.35 -23.59 6.21
N GLU A 300 5.88 -23.30 5.00
CA GLU A 300 5.78 -24.36 3.97
C GLU A 300 7.14 -24.92 3.55
N HIS A 301 8.20 -24.10 3.58
CA HIS A 301 9.55 -24.57 3.23
C HIS A 301 10.18 -25.45 4.34
N SER A 302 9.88 -25.19 5.61
CA SER A 302 10.38 -26.00 6.72
C SER A 302 9.67 -27.35 6.83
N VAL A 303 8.36 -27.40 6.58
CA VAL A 303 7.59 -28.66 6.58
C VAL A 303 8.00 -29.58 5.43
N VAL A 304 8.31 -29.02 4.24
CA VAL A 304 8.81 -29.81 3.10
C VAL A 304 10.22 -30.35 3.35
N VAL A 305 11.07 -29.61 4.05
CA VAL A 305 12.43 -30.09 4.39
C VAL A 305 12.38 -31.17 5.47
N ASP A 306 11.49 -31.05 6.46
CA ASP A 306 11.33 -32.10 7.50
C ASP A 306 10.66 -33.38 6.97
N VAL A 307 9.80 -33.30 5.98
CA VAL A 307 9.19 -34.49 5.33
C VAL A 307 10.18 -35.21 4.41
N LEU A 308 11.19 -34.50 3.90
CA LEU A 308 12.24 -35.05 3.02
C LEU A 308 13.53 -35.44 3.77
N ALA A 309 13.62 -35.18 5.07
CA ALA A 309 14.75 -35.65 5.87
C ALA A 309 14.72 -37.19 5.97
N PRO A 310 15.81 -37.91 5.66
CA PRO A 310 15.86 -39.36 5.78
C PRO A 310 15.66 -39.74 7.25
N VAL A 311 14.76 -40.69 7.51
CA VAL A 311 14.58 -41.33 8.80
C VAL A 311 15.88 -42.08 9.15
N GLU A 312 16.78 -41.41 9.87
CA GLU A 312 17.93 -42.10 10.43
C GLU A 312 17.49 -42.96 11.61
N ALA A 313 17.73 -44.24 11.37
CA ALA A 313 17.91 -45.37 12.27
C ALA A 313 17.48 -45.25 13.74
N THR A 314 16.48 -46.04 14.03
CA THR A 314 16.13 -46.60 15.35
C THR A 314 17.33 -46.77 16.29
N GLN A 315 17.36 -46.01 17.38
CA GLN A 315 18.13 -46.37 18.56
C GLN A 315 17.54 -47.61 19.21
N GLU A 316 18.41 -48.62 19.33
CA GLU A 316 18.14 -49.87 20.07
C GLU A 316 17.69 -49.55 21.50
N VAL A 317 16.49 -49.98 21.86
CA VAL A 317 16.05 -50.04 23.24
C VAL A 317 16.76 -51.21 23.91
N GLY A 318 17.78 -50.93 24.65
CA GLY A 318 18.42 -51.88 25.54
C GLY A 318 17.46 -52.27 26.69
N ILE A 319 16.98 -53.51 26.65
CA ILE A 319 16.20 -54.09 27.75
C ILE A 319 17.19 -54.42 28.85
N VAL A 320 17.14 -53.69 29.95
CA VAL A 320 17.81 -54.07 31.21
C VAL A 320 16.89 -55.02 31.97
N VAL A 321 17.24 -56.30 31.95
CA VAL A 321 16.61 -57.30 32.80
C VAL A 321 17.11 -57.08 34.23
N GLY A 322 16.21 -56.68 35.11
CA GLY A 322 16.46 -56.61 36.53
C GLY A 322 16.53 -58.00 37.14
N SER A 323 17.63 -58.34 37.80
CA SER A 323 17.74 -59.53 38.64
C SER A 323 17.31 -59.19 40.08
N ASP A 324 16.29 -59.90 40.55
CA ASP A 324 15.90 -59.98 41.96
C ASP A 324 17.04 -60.47 42.83
N GLN A 325 17.20 -59.87 43.99
CA GLN A 325 17.70 -60.53 45.18
C GLN A 325 17.05 -59.99 46.44
N PRO A 326 16.68 -60.85 47.37
CA PRO A 326 15.94 -60.47 48.57
C PRO A 326 16.81 -60.25 49.80
N ALA A 327 16.25 -59.53 50.73
CA ALA A 327 16.36 -59.51 52.19
C ALA A 327 17.71 -59.91 52.90
N LEU A 328 18.21 -58.99 53.65
CA LEU A 328 18.33 -59.15 55.16
C LEU A 328 18.28 -57.78 55.77
#